data_8918a11937d531e9480de80f562bf823
#
_entry.id   8918a11937d531e9480de80f562bf823
#
_cell.length_a   1.000
_cell.length_b   1.000
_cell.length_c   1.000
_cell.angle_alpha   90.00
_cell.angle_beta   90.00
_cell.angle_gamma   90.00
#
_symmetry.space_group_name_H-M   'P 1'
#
loop_
_entity.id
_entity.type
_entity.pdbx_description
1 polymer ?
#
loop_
_entity_poly.entity_id
_entity_poly.type
_entity_poly.pdbx_seq_one_letter_code
_entity_poly.pdbx_strand_id
1 'polypeptide(L)'
;MIKRICFLLSLLMCGVLYAQDITYRTVKDLSYSSSKDPYATERCKLDVYYPENKTGCPVVVWFHGGGLTQGNKSIPGRLKKNGMVVIAVNYRLLPKVAISECLDDAAASVAWAFREVEKYGGDKNKIFISGHSAGGYLTAMVGLDKRWLKKYDIDADSIAGLIPFSGQVISHFSYRKMNGIDNLQPTVDEFAPLFHVRKDAPPLVLITGDRELELSDVMKRMRICGG
;
A
#
# COMPACT_ATOMS: atom_id res chain seq x y z
N MET A 1 -14.81 1.66 -62.09
CA MET A 1 -14.43 0.50 -61.27
C MET A 1 -13.20 0.72 -60.42
N ILE A 2 -12.17 1.38 -60.85
CA ILE A 2 -10.90 1.58 -60.11
C ILE A 2 -11.05 2.40 -58.80
N LYS A 3 -11.91 3.42 -58.76
CA LYS A 3 -12.13 4.25 -57.53
C LYS A 3 -12.80 3.51 -56.36
N ARG A 4 -13.54 2.44 -56.59
CA ARG A 4 -14.18 1.62 -55.54
C ARG A 4 -13.25 0.58 -54.95
N ILE A 5 -12.21 0.17 -55.68
CA ILE A 5 -11.21 -0.79 -55.20
C ILE A 5 -10.22 -0.11 -54.24
N CYS A 6 -9.84 1.16 -54.48
CA CYS A 6 -8.97 1.93 -53.57
C CYS A 6 -9.63 2.20 -52.22
N PHE A 7 -10.95 2.39 -52.16
CA PHE A 7 -11.67 2.63 -50.91
C PHE A 7 -11.79 1.34 -50.04
N LEU A 8 -11.86 0.20 -50.66
CA LEU A 8 -11.88 -1.10 -49.93
C LEU A 8 -10.51 -1.52 -49.40
N LEU A 9 -9.42 -1.13 -50.08
CA LEU A 9 -8.05 -1.37 -49.54
C LEU A 9 -7.68 -0.46 -48.38
N SER A 10 -8.20 0.77 -48.30
CA SER A 10 -7.98 1.66 -47.18
C SER A 10 -8.73 1.24 -45.90
N LEU A 11 -9.84 0.51 -46.01
CA LEU A 11 -10.56 -0.05 -44.84
C LEU A 11 -9.91 -1.32 -44.30
N LEU A 12 -9.12 -2.06 -45.10
CA LEU A 12 -8.41 -3.24 -44.59
C LEU A 12 -7.10 -2.94 -43.86
N MET A 13 -6.59 -1.69 -43.91
CA MET A 13 -5.46 -1.26 -43.10
C MET A 13 -5.85 -0.72 -41.71
N CYS A 14 -7.14 -0.74 -41.39
CA CYS A 14 -7.63 -0.33 -40.07
C CYS A 14 -7.50 -1.49 -39.08
N GLY A 15 -6.30 -1.58 -38.45
CA GLY A 15 -6.22 -2.03 -37.08
C GLY A 15 -6.22 -3.51 -36.79
N VAL A 16 -5.21 -4.25 -37.18
CA VAL A 16 -4.73 -5.29 -36.27
C VAL A 16 -3.87 -4.56 -35.20
N LEU A 17 -4.53 -3.92 -34.28
CA LEU A 17 -3.95 -3.59 -32.98
C LEU A 17 -3.73 -4.94 -32.28
N TYR A 18 -2.58 -5.58 -32.53
CA TYR A 18 -2.12 -6.64 -31.67
C TYR A 18 -2.03 -6.03 -30.26
N ALA A 19 -2.91 -6.46 -29.36
CA ALA A 19 -2.71 -6.24 -27.96
C ALA A 19 -1.33 -6.86 -27.65
N GLN A 20 -0.29 -6.02 -27.54
CA GLN A 20 1.02 -6.51 -27.16
C GLN A 20 0.87 -7.17 -25.80
N ASP A 21 1.21 -8.44 -25.71
CA ASP A 21 1.27 -9.12 -24.41
C ASP A 21 2.20 -8.34 -23.49
N ILE A 22 1.63 -7.85 -22.38
CA ILE A 22 2.39 -7.03 -21.44
C ILE A 22 3.36 -7.93 -20.70
N THR A 23 4.64 -7.77 -20.96
CA THR A 23 5.71 -8.40 -20.19
C THR A 23 5.85 -7.72 -18.84
N TYR A 24 6.10 -8.49 -17.80
CA TYR A 24 6.29 -7.98 -16.44
C TYR A 24 7.64 -8.37 -15.89
N ARG A 25 8.24 -7.44 -15.14
CA ARG A 25 9.51 -7.67 -14.41
C ARG A 25 9.34 -7.51 -12.92
N THR A 26 10.30 -8.07 -12.18
CA THR A 26 10.44 -7.85 -10.73
C THR A 26 11.88 -7.46 -10.43
N VAL A 27 12.07 -6.29 -9.82
CA VAL A 27 13.34 -5.91 -9.18
C VAL A 27 13.18 -6.18 -7.68
N LYS A 28 14.15 -6.87 -7.10
CA LYS A 28 14.09 -7.32 -5.70
C LYS A 28 15.07 -6.57 -4.82
N ASP A 29 14.76 -6.54 -3.53
CA ASP A 29 15.66 -6.14 -2.45
C ASP A 29 16.19 -4.70 -2.57
N LEU A 30 15.39 -3.80 -3.17
CA LEU A 30 15.70 -2.39 -3.21
C LEU A 30 15.61 -1.78 -1.80
N SER A 31 16.65 -1.07 -1.37
CA SER A 31 16.64 -0.37 -0.08
C SER A 31 15.83 0.92 -0.19
N TYR A 32 14.92 1.14 0.76
CA TYR A 32 14.19 2.39 0.89
C TYR A 32 14.65 3.25 2.09
N SER A 33 15.56 2.70 2.91
CA SER A 33 16.15 3.39 4.07
C SER A 33 17.64 3.66 3.84
N SER A 34 18.10 4.80 4.32
CA SER A 34 19.52 5.17 4.39
C SER A 34 20.16 4.83 5.76
N SER A 35 19.39 4.24 6.67
CA SER A 35 19.87 3.84 8.00
C SER A 35 21.01 2.83 7.88
N LYS A 36 22.04 3.02 8.74
CA LYS A 36 23.16 2.07 8.89
C LYS A 36 22.91 1.04 10.00
N ASP A 37 21.76 1.10 10.67
CA ASP A 37 21.36 0.08 11.62
C ASP A 37 21.31 -1.29 10.92
N PRO A 38 21.96 -2.34 11.44
CA PRO A 38 22.00 -3.66 10.80
C PRO A 38 20.61 -4.24 10.54
N TYR A 39 19.67 -4.08 11.48
CA TYR A 39 18.32 -4.60 11.32
C TYR A 39 17.49 -3.81 10.29
N ALA A 40 17.69 -2.48 10.23
CA ALA A 40 17.10 -1.69 9.16
C ALA A 40 17.70 -2.05 7.79
N THR A 41 19.02 -2.27 7.72
CA THR A 41 19.70 -2.69 6.49
C THR A 41 19.20 -4.06 6.00
N GLU A 42 18.90 -4.98 6.91
CA GLU A 42 18.31 -6.28 6.61
C GLU A 42 16.86 -6.13 6.13
N ARG A 43 16.03 -5.42 6.92
CA ARG A 43 14.57 -5.44 6.76
C ARG A 43 14.01 -4.36 5.87
N CYS A 44 14.58 -3.14 5.82
CA CYS A 44 14.03 -2.02 5.04
C CYS A 44 14.27 -2.20 3.54
N LYS A 45 13.72 -3.26 2.97
CA LYS A 45 13.80 -3.67 1.56
C LYS A 45 12.41 -3.79 0.95
N LEU A 46 12.32 -3.51 -0.33
CA LEU A 46 11.11 -3.70 -1.10
C LEU A 46 11.39 -4.39 -2.44
N ASP A 47 10.36 -5.00 -3.00
CA ASP A 47 10.36 -5.56 -4.35
C ASP A 47 9.39 -4.76 -5.22
N VAL A 48 9.78 -4.46 -6.45
CA VAL A 48 8.94 -3.77 -7.42
C VAL A 48 8.60 -4.71 -8.57
N TYR A 49 7.31 -5.02 -8.73
CA TYR A 49 6.75 -5.74 -9.86
C TYR A 49 6.04 -4.75 -10.79
N TYR A 50 6.40 -4.72 -12.06
CA TYR A 50 5.92 -3.70 -12.98
C TYR A 50 5.79 -4.19 -14.42
N PRO A 51 4.85 -3.62 -15.23
CA PRO A 51 4.75 -3.88 -16.65
C PRO A 51 5.88 -3.17 -17.41
N GLU A 52 6.63 -3.90 -18.23
CA GLU A 52 7.63 -3.31 -19.11
C GLU A 52 6.96 -2.43 -20.17
N ASN A 53 7.68 -1.39 -20.61
CA ASN A 53 7.24 -0.52 -21.72
C ASN A 53 5.86 0.15 -21.52
N LYS A 54 5.41 0.29 -20.27
CA LYS A 54 4.23 1.08 -19.90
C LYS A 54 4.60 2.21 -18.96
N THR A 55 3.92 3.34 -19.12
CA THR A 55 4.03 4.51 -18.26
C THR A 55 2.64 4.95 -17.76
N GLY A 56 2.61 5.78 -16.72
CA GLY A 56 1.36 6.27 -16.14
C GLY A 56 0.53 5.18 -15.44
N CYS A 57 1.15 4.06 -15.08
CA CYS A 57 0.49 2.95 -14.41
C CYS A 57 0.07 3.30 -12.98
N PRO A 58 -1.09 2.84 -12.51
CA PRO A 58 -1.42 2.87 -11.09
C PRO A 58 -0.37 2.10 -10.28
N VAL A 59 -0.13 2.55 -9.06
CA VAL A 59 0.88 1.99 -8.14
C VAL A 59 0.20 1.50 -6.88
N VAL A 60 0.54 0.30 -6.43
CA VAL A 60 0.08 -0.23 -5.14
C VAL A 60 1.29 -0.49 -4.26
N VAL A 61 1.41 0.22 -3.15
CA VAL A 61 2.35 -0.10 -2.07
C VAL A 61 1.67 -1.10 -1.15
N TRP A 62 2.21 -2.31 -1.08
CA TRP A 62 1.61 -3.44 -0.36
C TRP A 62 2.41 -3.80 0.88
N PHE A 63 1.75 -3.77 2.03
CA PHE A 63 2.28 -4.22 3.32
C PHE A 63 1.77 -5.61 3.67
N HIS A 64 2.69 -6.52 4.02
CA HIS A 64 2.33 -7.87 4.46
C HIS A 64 1.71 -7.87 5.86
N GLY A 65 0.95 -8.92 6.19
CA GLY A 65 0.46 -9.19 7.53
C GLY A 65 1.51 -9.86 8.42
N GLY A 66 1.05 -10.39 9.56
CA GLY A 66 1.90 -11.11 10.52
C GLY A 66 2.00 -10.44 11.89
N GLY A 67 0.97 -9.67 12.27
CA GLY A 67 0.85 -9.11 13.62
C GLY A 67 1.95 -8.12 14.02
N LEU A 68 2.65 -7.51 13.06
CA LEU A 68 3.85 -6.69 13.26
C LEU A 68 5.05 -7.45 13.87
N THR A 69 4.94 -8.76 14.07
CA THR A 69 5.98 -9.58 14.73
C THR A 69 6.63 -10.60 13.81
N GLN A 70 6.04 -10.83 12.65
CA GLN A 70 6.52 -11.79 11.64
C GLN A 70 6.03 -11.40 10.24
N GLY A 71 6.49 -12.14 9.22
CA GLY A 71 6.10 -11.94 7.84
C GLY A 71 7.21 -11.39 6.96
N ASN A 72 7.01 -11.49 5.66
CA ASN A 72 7.94 -11.03 4.64
C ASN A 72 7.19 -10.46 3.44
N LYS A 73 7.85 -9.54 2.72
CA LYS A 73 7.36 -8.98 1.47
C LYS A 73 7.05 -10.07 0.45
N SER A 74 5.94 -9.94 -0.20
CA SER A 74 5.56 -10.78 -1.33
C SER A 74 4.59 -10.03 -2.23
N ILE A 75 4.73 -10.19 -3.53
CA ILE A 75 3.77 -9.62 -4.49
C ILE A 75 2.51 -10.50 -4.50
N PRO A 76 1.35 -10.00 -4.06
CA PRO A 76 0.12 -10.78 -4.06
C PRO A 76 -0.26 -11.25 -5.46
N GLY A 77 -0.59 -12.54 -5.60
CA GLY A 77 -0.91 -13.12 -6.91
C GLY A 77 -2.05 -12.39 -7.62
N ARG A 78 -3.06 -11.95 -6.88
CA ARG A 78 -4.21 -11.20 -7.40
C ARG A 78 -3.86 -9.79 -7.92
N LEU A 79 -2.74 -9.22 -7.53
CA LEU A 79 -2.28 -7.92 -8.03
C LEU A 79 -1.38 -8.05 -9.26
N LYS A 80 -0.97 -9.27 -9.63
CA LYS A 80 -0.11 -9.50 -10.81
C LYS A 80 -0.91 -9.39 -12.11
N LYS A 81 -0.23 -8.95 -13.17
CA LYS A 81 -0.75 -8.91 -14.57
C LYS A 81 -1.98 -8.01 -14.76
N ASN A 82 -2.15 -6.99 -13.93
CA ASN A 82 -3.29 -6.05 -13.98
C ASN A 82 -2.91 -4.65 -14.50
N GLY A 83 -1.78 -4.50 -15.18
CA GLY A 83 -1.36 -3.22 -15.74
C GLY A 83 -0.88 -2.20 -14.72
N MET A 84 -0.59 -2.60 -13.48
CA MET A 84 -0.15 -1.75 -12.39
C MET A 84 1.27 -2.08 -11.94
N VAL A 85 1.91 -1.13 -11.26
CA VAL A 85 3.14 -1.34 -10.49
C VAL A 85 2.75 -1.77 -9.09
N VAL A 86 3.37 -2.86 -8.59
CA VAL A 86 3.15 -3.34 -7.22
C VAL A 86 4.47 -3.33 -6.46
N ILE A 87 4.50 -2.63 -5.33
CA ILE A 87 5.66 -2.50 -4.46
C ILE A 87 5.37 -3.29 -3.19
N ALA A 88 6.02 -4.44 -3.02
CA ALA A 88 5.88 -5.25 -1.81
C ALA A 88 6.98 -4.86 -0.81
N VAL A 89 6.59 -4.55 0.42
CA VAL A 89 7.45 -3.92 1.42
C VAL A 89 7.71 -4.86 2.59
N ASN A 90 8.99 -5.01 2.98
CA ASN A 90 9.39 -5.44 4.30
C ASN A 90 9.58 -4.22 5.20
N TYR A 91 9.25 -4.36 6.45
CA TYR A 91 9.46 -3.38 7.53
C TYR A 91 10.04 -4.07 8.75
N ARG A 92 10.69 -3.33 9.65
CA ARG A 92 11.20 -3.90 10.92
C ARG A 92 10.04 -4.34 11.80
N LEU A 93 10.27 -5.34 12.63
CA LEU A 93 9.25 -6.08 13.36
C LEU A 93 9.44 -5.95 14.87
N LEU A 94 8.31 -5.92 15.58
CA LEU A 94 8.27 -6.07 17.03
C LEU A 94 8.81 -7.46 17.43
N PRO A 95 9.35 -7.64 18.64
CA PRO A 95 9.69 -6.62 19.62
C PRO A 95 11.09 -6.01 19.41
N LYS A 96 11.76 -6.29 18.27
CA LYS A 96 13.14 -5.80 18.01
C LYS A 96 13.18 -4.27 17.85
N VAL A 97 12.07 -3.65 17.52
CA VAL A 97 11.90 -2.20 17.39
C VAL A 97 10.59 -1.77 18.06
N ALA A 98 10.39 -0.47 18.28
CA ALA A 98 9.12 0.06 18.74
C ALA A 98 8.10 0.15 17.59
N ILE A 99 6.80 0.27 17.90
CA ILE A 99 5.74 0.40 16.89
C ILE A 99 5.94 1.66 16.02
N SER A 100 6.46 2.74 16.61
CA SER A 100 6.80 3.97 15.90
C SER A 100 7.82 3.76 14.79
N GLU A 101 8.76 2.84 14.97
CA GLU A 101 9.76 2.50 13.96
C GLU A 101 9.15 1.63 12.84
N CYS A 102 8.21 0.72 13.16
CA CYS A 102 7.45 0.00 12.13
C CYS A 102 6.65 0.97 11.24
N LEU A 103 6.02 1.98 11.85
CA LEU A 103 5.26 3.01 11.15
C LEU A 103 6.16 3.94 10.32
N ASP A 104 7.32 4.29 10.85
CA ASP A 104 8.32 5.09 10.14
C ASP A 104 8.87 4.36 8.92
N ASP A 105 9.16 3.06 9.04
CA ASP A 105 9.57 2.21 7.92
C ASP A 105 8.47 2.12 6.84
N ALA A 106 7.22 1.98 7.24
CA ALA A 106 6.10 2.00 6.32
C ALA A 106 6.00 3.35 5.58
N ALA A 107 6.10 4.47 6.30
CA ALA A 107 6.10 5.80 5.70
C ALA A 107 7.30 6.04 4.78
N ALA A 108 8.51 5.61 5.18
CA ALA A 108 9.72 5.69 4.36
C ALA A 108 9.56 4.96 3.03
N SER A 109 8.93 3.77 3.06
CA SER A 109 8.69 2.98 1.83
C SER A 109 7.67 3.64 0.90
N VAL A 110 6.64 4.30 1.45
CA VAL A 110 5.69 5.10 0.68
C VAL A 110 6.40 6.32 0.08
N ALA A 111 7.22 7.01 0.86
CA ALA A 111 8.02 8.13 0.39
C ALA A 111 8.99 7.71 -0.73
N TRP A 112 9.57 6.52 -0.64
CA TRP A 112 10.36 5.93 -1.71
C TRP A 112 9.51 5.77 -2.99
N ALA A 113 8.27 5.29 -2.88
CA ALA A 113 7.39 5.14 -4.03
C ALA A 113 7.12 6.49 -4.72
N PHE A 114 6.84 7.57 -3.98
CA PHE A 114 6.65 8.90 -4.55
C PHE A 114 7.87 9.43 -5.31
N ARG A 115 9.09 9.06 -4.87
CA ARG A 115 10.34 9.52 -5.51
C ARG A 115 10.78 8.67 -6.70
N GLU A 116 10.52 7.37 -6.66
CA GLU A 116 11.21 6.41 -7.53
C GLU A 116 10.31 5.70 -8.54
N VAL A 117 8.97 5.68 -8.33
CA VAL A 117 8.06 4.80 -9.08
C VAL A 117 8.00 5.12 -10.57
N GLU A 118 8.28 6.35 -10.97
CA GLU A 118 8.29 6.76 -12.39
C GLU A 118 9.37 5.99 -13.19
N LYS A 119 10.47 5.57 -12.54
CA LYS A 119 11.51 4.70 -13.14
C LYS A 119 10.99 3.32 -13.54
N TYR A 120 9.85 2.91 -12.97
CA TYR A 120 9.18 1.62 -13.20
C TYR A 120 7.86 1.79 -13.95
N GLY A 121 7.65 2.94 -14.59
CA GLY A 121 6.44 3.25 -15.35
C GLY A 121 5.21 3.58 -14.51
N GLY A 122 5.35 3.76 -13.20
CA GLY A 122 4.26 4.20 -12.32
C GLY A 122 3.97 5.68 -12.43
N ASP A 123 2.78 6.07 -12.02
CA ASP A 123 2.35 7.46 -11.91
C ASP A 123 2.32 7.85 -10.42
N LYS A 124 3.13 8.81 -10.03
CA LYS A 124 3.19 9.30 -8.64
C LYS A 124 1.89 9.94 -8.14
N ASN A 125 1.01 10.33 -9.06
CA ASN A 125 -0.32 10.85 -8.71
C ASN A 125 -1.37 9.74 -8.56
N LYS A 126 -0.99 8.48 -8.79
CA LYS A 126 -1.87 7.30 -8.70
C LYS A 126 -1.30 6.24 -7.75
N ILE A 127 -0.73 6.69 -6.62
CA ILE A 127 -0.20 5.78 -5.59
C ILE A 127 -1.31 5.44 -4.61
N PHE A 128 -1.63 4.15 -4.54
CA PHE A 128 -2.53 3.55 -3.56
C PHE A 128 -1.72 2.80 -2.52
N ILE A 129 -2.15 2.86 -1.27
CA ILE A 129 -1.55 2.08 -0.18
C ILE A 129 -2.53 0.98 0.21
N SER A 130 -2.02 -0.22 0.40
CA SER A 130 -2.81 -1.39 0.75
C SER A 130 -2.01 -2.38 1.58
N GLY A 131 -2.68 -3.29 2.24
CA GLY A 131 -2.05 -4.34 3.03
C GLY A 131 -3.08 -5.19 3.75
N HIS A 132 -2.65 -6.34 4.25
CA HIS A 132 -3.51 -7.28 4.95
C HIS A 132 -3.17 -7.35 6.45
N SER A 133 -4.18 -7.40 7.32
CA SER A 133 -4.02 -7.52 8.78
C SER A 133 -3.11 -6.42 9.34
N ALA A 134 -1.95 -6.73 9.92
CA ALA A 134 -0.95 -5.73 10.33
C ALA A 134 -0.57 -4.77 9.20
N GLY A 135 -0.51 -5.23 7.94
CA GLY A 135 -0.32 -4.37 6.77
C GLY A 135 -1.49 -3.42 6.52
N GLY A 136 -2.72 -3.86 6.79
CA GLY A 136 -3.90 -3.01 6.74
C GLY A 136 -3.87 -1.93 7.82
N TYR A 137 -3.40 -2.27 9.02
CA TYR A 137 -3.15 -1.31 10.09
C TYR A 137 -2.11 -0.25 9.66
N LEU A 138 -0.96 -0.67 9.11
CA LEU A 138 0.07 0.25 8.60
C LEU A 138 -0.49 1.15 7.49
N THR A 139 -1.29 0.59 6.57
CA THR A 139 -1.98 1.35 5.52
C THR A 139 -2.82 2.50 6.09
N ALA A 140 -3.66 2.19 7.08
CA ALA A 140 -4.53 3.18 7.71
C ALA A 140 -3.73 4.22 8.50
N MET A 141 -2.73 3.80 9.30
CA MET A 141 -1.90 4.71 10.08
C MET A 141 -1.14 5.71 9.20
N VAL A 142 -0.44 5.22 8.15
CA VAL A 142 0.36 6.10 7.29
C VAL A 142 -0.52 7.07 6.49
N GLY A 143 -1.72 6.64 6.09
CA GLY A 143 -2.62 7.50 5.31
C GLY A 143 -3.43 8.49 6.14
N LEU A 144 -3.79 8.15 7.38
CA LEU A 144 -4.62 8.99 8.24
C LEU A 144 -3.80 9.94 9.11
N ASP A 145 -2.68 9.49 9.66
CA ASP A 145 -1.79 10.32 10.48
C ASP A 145 -0.72 10.99 9.62
N LYS A 146 -0.96 12.26 9.30
CA LYS A 146 -0.05 13.06 8.45
C LYS A 146 1.39 13.16 9.00
N ARG A 147 1.59 12.95 10.31
CA ARG A 147 2.92 13.08 10.95
C ARG A 147 3.96 12.16 10.30
N TRP A 148 3.55 10.97 9.86
CA TRP A 148 4.46 9.96 9.32
C TRP A 148 5.06 10.37 7.99
N LEU A 149 4.25 10.74 7.00
CA LEU A 149 4.75 11.15 5.68
C LEU A 149 5.36 12.56 5.69
N LYS A 150 4.94 13.43 6.61
CA LYS A 150 5.54 14.77 6.77
C LYS A 150 7.05 14.72 7.07
N LYS A 151 7.54 13.67 7.74
CA LYS A 151 8.98 13.44 7.97
C LYS A 151 9.78 13.33 6.67
N TYR A 152 9.11 13.01 5.57
CA TYR A 152 9.69 12.80 4.25
C TYR A 152 9.27 13.87 3.24
N ASP A 153 8.73 14.99 3.74
CA ASP A 153 8.22 16.13 2.94
C ASP A 153 7.11 15.73 1.97
N ILE A 154 6.27 14.76 2.35
CA ILE A 154 5.12 14.31 1.58
C ILE A 154 3.84 14.62 2.36
N ASP A 155 2.87 15.21 1.66
CA ASP A 155 1.50 15.35 2.18
C ASP A 155 0.76 14.02 1.99
N ALA A 156 0.25 13.45 3.09
CA ALA A 156 -0.53 12.22 3.06
C ALA A 156 -1.77 12.33 2.15
N ASP A 157 -2.30 13.53 1.93
CA ASP A 157 -3.44 13.76 1.04
C ASP A 157 -3.10 13.60 -0.44
N SER A 158 -1.81 13.52 -0.80
CA SER A 158 -1.36 13.16 -2.15
C SER A 158 -1.53 11.67 -2.47
N ILE A 159 -1.87 10.84 -1.49
CA ILE A 159 -2.16 9.41 -1.70
C ILE A 159 -3.49 9.30 -2.47
N ALA A 160 -3.51 8.57 -3.57
CA ALA A 160 -4.70 8.40 -4.40
C ALA A 160 -5.81 7.58 -3.73
N GLY A 161 -5.47 6.72 -2.78
CA GLY A 161 -6.44 5.99 -1.97
C GLY A 161 -5.81 4.97 -1.01
N LEU A 162 -6.56 4.63 0.03
CA LEU A 162 -6.20 3.67 1.07
C LEU A 162 -7.11 2.46 0.99
N ILE A 163 -6.53 1.26 0.92
CA ILE A 163 -7.29 0.00 0.79
C ILE A 163 -6.77 -1.01 1.83
N PRO A 164 -7.05 -0.80 3.13
CA PRO A 164 -6.69 -1.76 4.16
C PRO A 164 -7.61 -2.99 4.12
N PHE A 165 -7.01 -4.19 4.08
CA PHE A 165 -7.71 -5.47 4.23
C PHE A 165 -7.57 -5.97 5.65
N SER A 166 -8.67 -6.18 6.36
CA SER A 166 -8.71 -6.75 7.71
C SER A 166 -7.75 -6.06 8.69
N GLY A 167 -7.53 -4.76 8.51
CA GLY A 167 -6.64 -3.95 9.34
C GLY A 167 -7.30 -3.53 10.64
N GLN A 168 -6.57 -3.56 11.75
CA GLN A 168 -7.07 -3.03 13.00
C GLN A 168 -7.20 -1.50 12.93
N VAL A 169 -8.31 -0.97 13.43
CA VAL A 169 -8.56 0.49 13.48
C VAL A 169 -8.30 1.10 14.86
N ILE A 170 -8.17 0.23 15.88
CA ILE A 170 -7.70 0.59 17.23
C ILE A 170 -6.19 0.34 17.34
N SER A 171 -5.57 0.70 18.46
CA SER A 171 -4.16 0.42 18.73
C SER A 171 -3.86 -1.07 18.57
N HIS A 172 -2.83 -1.39 17.78
CA HIS A 172 -2.57 -2.77 17.35
C HIS A 172 -2.36 -3.72 18.52
N PHE A 173 -2.92 -4.94 18.47
CA PHE A 173 -2.87 -5.89 19.58
C PHE A 173 -1.45 -6.24 20.05
N SER A 174 -0.47 -6.32 19.14
CA SER A 174 0.94 -6.58 19.50
C SER A 174 1.54 -5.42 20.28
N TYR A 175 1.18 -4.17 19.94
CA TYR A 175 1.56 -2.99 20.71
C TYR A 175 0.92 -3.00 22.11
N ARG A 176 -0.39 -3.27 22.20
CA ARG A 176 -1.10 -3.38 23.48
C ARG A 176 -0.46 -4.44 24.37
N LYS A 177 -0.21 -5.64 23.82
CA LYS A 177 0.46 -6.75 24.54
C LYS A 177 1.85 -6.34 25.07
N MET A 178 2.65 -5.67 24.26
CA MET A 178 4.00 -5.21 24.70
C MET A 178 3.96 -4.19 25.82
N ASN A 179 2.89 -3.40 25.91
CA ASN A 179 2.69 -2.38 26.94
C ASN A 179 1.83 -2.88 28.11
N GLY A 180 1.57 -4.19 28.22
CA GLY A 180 0.79 -4.76 29.32
C GLY A 180 -0.69 -4.38 29.31
N ILE A 181 -1.22 -3.91 28.18
CA ILE A 181 -2.63 -3.58 28.00
C ILE A 181 -3.39 -4.87 27.66
N ASP A 182 -4.50 -5.12 28.37
CA ASP A 182 -5.36 -6.27 28.13
C ASP A 182 -5.82 -6.34 26.67
N ASN A 183 -5.72 -7.50 26.07
CA ASN A 183 -6.15 -7.75 24.69
C ASN A 183 -7.66 -7.51 24.48
N LEU A 184 -8.46 -7.68 25.51
CA LEU A 184 -9.91 -7.44 25.47
C LEU A 184 -10.28 -5.96 25.68
N GLN A 185 -9.32 -5.12 26.09
CA GLN A 185 -9.55 -3.70 26.26
C GLN A 185 -9.33 -2.94 24.95
N PRO A 186 -10.38 -2.43 24.28
CA PRO A 186 -10.22 -1.55 23.13
C PRO A 186 -9.45 -0.28 23.55
N THR A 187 -8.34 -0.01 22.89
CA THR A 187 -7.49 1.15 23.17
C THR A 187 -7.42 2.03 21.92
N VAL A 188 -7.74 3.30 22.08
CA VAL A 188 -7.63 4.31 21.01
C VAL A 188 -6.70 5.41 21.51
N ASP A 189 -5.46 5.34 21.09
CA ASP A 189 -4.41 6.30 21.39
C ASP A 189 -3.75 6.79 20.08
N GLU A 190 -2.62 7.49 20.16
CA GLU A 190 -1.91 8.01 18.99
C GLU A 190 -1.42 6.93 18.01
N PHE A 191 -1.45 5.65 18.39
CA PHE A 191 -1.14 4.49 17.53
C PHE A 191 -2.40 3.77 17.02
N ALA A 192 -3.56 4.40 17.13
CA ALA A 192 -4.81 3.88 16.61
C ALA A 192 -5.23 4.64 15.34
N PRO A 193 -5.48 3.99 14.20
CA PRO A 193 -6.01 4.67 13.02
C PRO A 193 -7.28 5.49 13.31
N LEU A 194 -8.15 5.01 14.20
CA LEU A 194 -9.39 5.69 14.58
C LEU A 194 -9.15 7.05 15.24
N PHE A 195 -8.01 7.23 15.93
CA PHE A 195 -7.61 8.51 16.55
C PHE A 195 -7.34 9.61 15.51
N HIS A 196 -6.96 9.23 14.30
CA HIS A 196 -6.54 10.12 13.22
C HIS A 196 -7.56 10.28 12.10
N VAL A 197 -8.80 9.82 12.31
CA VAL A 197 -9.87 9.99 11.30
C VAL A 197 -10.13 11.48 11.08
N ARG A 198 -10.12 11.91 9.84
CA ARG A 198 -10.31 13.30 9.41
C ARG A 198 -11.11 13.39 8.11
N LYS A 199 -11.81 14.51 7.88
CA LYS A 199 -12.68 14.70 6.71
C LYS A 199 -11.92 14.83 5.39
N ASP A 200 -10.72 15.37 5.44
CA ASP A 200 -9.81 15.62 4.31
C ASP A 200 -8.86 14.45 4.02
N ALA A 201 -9.11 13.28 4.60
CA ALA A 201 -8.31 12.09 4.35
C ALA A 201 -8.43 11.61 2.89
N PRO A 202 -7.41 10.92 2.37
CA PRO A 202 -7.50 10.25 1.08
C PRO A 202 -8.72 9.30 1.03
N PRO A 203 -9.27 9.05 -0.16
CA PRO A 203 -10.34 8.05 -0.32
C PRO A 203 -9.98 6.73 0.36
N LEU A 204 -10.88 6.22 1.19
CA LEU A 204 -10.64 5.03 2.01
C LEU A 204 -11.69 3.95 1.71
N VAL A 205 -11.22 2.75 1.35
CA VAL A 205 -12.06 1.55 1.19
C VAL A 205 -11.62 0.50 2.19
N LEU A 206 -12.42 0.28 3.24
CA LEU A 206 -12.18 -0.75 4.24
C LEU A 206 -12.76 -2.09 3.75
N ILE A 207 -11.91 -3.11 3.68
CA ILE A 207 -12.32 -4.46 3.31
C ILE A 207 -12.09 -5.40 4.50
N THR A 208 -13.15 -6.07 4.93
CA THR A 208 -13.14 -6.97 6.09
C THR A 208 -13.88 -8.26 5.78
N GLY A 209 -13.48 -9.36 6.44
CA GLY A 209 -14.24 -10.58 6.48
C GLY A 209 -15.46 -10.47 7.41
N ASP A 210 -16.37 -11.42 7.29
CA ASP A 210 -17.61 -11.51 8.09
C ASP A 210 -17.37 -12.05 9.51
N ARG A 211 -16.21 -12.65 9.78
CA ARG A 211 -15.86 -13.34 11.04
C ARG A 211 -14.60 -12.80 11.71
N GLU A 212 -14.30 -11.54 11.54
CA GLU A 212 -13.14 -10.93 12.18
C GLU A 212 -13.41 -10.57 13.63
N LEU A 213 -12.57 -11.10 14.52
CA LEU A 213 -12.81 -11.18 15.98
C LEU A 213 -12.90 -9.83 16.71
N GLU A 214 -12.37 -8.73 16.19
CA GLU A 214 -12.30 -7.47 16.93
C GLU A 214 -12.93 -6.27 16.22
N LEU A 215 -13.45 -6.42 15.01
CA LEU A 215 -13.62 -5.29 14.10
C LEU A 215 -15.03 -5.03 13.61
N SER A 216 -15.96 -6.00 13.70
CA SER A 216 -17.28 -5.84 13.13
C SER A 216 -18.06 -4.66 13.73
N ASP A 217 -17.92 -4.39 15.02
CA ASP A 217 -18.66 -3.32 15.70
C ASP A 217 -17.98 -1.95 15.57
N VAL A 218 -16.65 -1.89 15.58
CA VAL A 218 -15.91 -0.64 15.43
C VAL A 218 -15.97 -0.14 13.98
N MET A 219 -15.89 -1.04 13.01
CA MET A 219 -15.97 -0.69 11.59
C MET A 219 -17.39 -0.31 11.14
N LYS A 220 -18.43 -0.92 11.72
CA LYS A 220 -19.80 -0.45 11.55
C LYS A 220 -19.97 1.00 12.03
N ARG A 221 -19.31 1.36 13.13
CA ARG A 221 -19.33 2.75 13.66
C ARG A 221 -18.57 3.74 12.77
N MET A 222 -17.46 3.35 12.13
CA MET A 222 -16.74 4.21 11.18
C MET A 222 -17.58 4.55 9.93
N ARG A 223 -18.45 3.66 9.46
CA ARG A 223 -19.40 3.93 8.36
C ARG A 223 -20.40 5.02 8.69
N ILE A 224 -20.72 5.23 9.98
CA ILE A 224 -21.72 6.22 10.42
C ILE A 224 -21.13 7.63 10.49
N CYS A 225 -19.80 7.76 10.61
CA CYS A 225 -19.14 9.07 10.70
C CYS A 225 -18.70 9.65 9.34
N GLY A 226 -18.85 8.92 8.25
CA GLY A 226 -18.44 9.29 6.88
C GLY A 226 -19.57 9.56 5.90
N GLY A 227 -20.80 9.75 6.39
CA GLY A 227 -22.00 10.10 5.62
C GLY A 227 -22.31 11.58 5.71
#